data_ad6b0bffdd67e8958e77753c3e01f3c8
#
_entry.id   ad6b0bffdd67e8958e77753c3e01f3c8
#
_cell.length_a   1.000
_cell.length_b   1.000
_cell.length_c   1.000
_cell.angle_alpha   90.00
_cell.angle_beta   90.00
_cell.angle_gamma   90.00
#
_symmetry.space_group_name_H-M   'P 1'
#
loop_
_entity.id
_entity.type
_entity.pdbx_description
1 polymer ?
#
loop_
_entity_poly.entity_id
_entity_poly.type
_entity_poly.pdbx_seq_one_letter_code
_entity_poly.pdbx_strand_id
1 'polypeptide(L)'
;MRGPTVNQLVPSFQKNKFEEVRVHVKEFKGYDLLDIRVYTSTKDKPEEMIPTGKGLSLNVSHFPDLKKAILELETVLKENKFLE
;
A
#
# COMPACT_ATOMS: atom_id res chain seq x y z
N MET A 1 -0.88 -22.83 -13.54
CA MET A 1 -0.51 -23.31 -12.20
C MET A 1 -0.09 -22.15 -11.33
N ARG A 2 -0.59 -22.13 -10.13
CA ARG A 2 -0.28 -21.10 -9.19
C ARG A 2 1.09 -21.34 -8.55
N GLY A 3 1.90 -20.28 -8.41
CA GLY A 3 3.17 -20.38 -7.71
C GLY A 3 3.00 -20.45 -6.20
N PRO A 4 4.10 -20.47 -5.45
CA PRO A 4 4.02 -20.47 -3.99
C PRO A 4 3.28 -19.24 -3.49
N THR A 5 2.57 -19.41 -2.38
CA THR A 5 1.86 -18.32 -1.72
C THR A 5 2.85 -17.23 -1.30
N VAL A 6 2.55 -16.00 -1.66
CA VAL A 6 3.37 -14.85 -1.30
C VAL A 6 2.65 -14.05 -0.23
N ASN A 7 3.39 -13.71 0.82
CA ASN A 7 2.91 -12.82 1.87
C ASN A 7 4.10 -11.95 2.26
N GLN A 8 4.25 -10.84 1.55
CA GLN A 8 5.44 -10.02 1.67
C GLN A 8 5.08 -8.54 1.83
N LEU A 9 5.72 -7.92 2.81
CA LEU A 9 5.65 -6.49 3.03
C LEU A 9 6.71 -5.81 2.17
N VAL A 10 6.27 -4.91 1.31
CA VAL A 10 7.15 -4.05 0.53
C VAL A 10 7.58 -2.88 1.43
N PRO A 11 8.75 -2.27 1.20
CA PRO A 11 9.16 -1.12 2.01
C PRO A 11 8.05 -0.08 2.14
N SER A 12 7.75 0.30 3.37
CA SER A 12 6.71 1.25 3.70
C SER A 12 7.29 2.65 3.88
N PHE A 13 6.42 3.62 4.06
CA PHE A 13 6.87 4.98 4.34
C PHE A 13 5.99 5.64 5.38
N GLN A 14 6.59 6.58 6.11
CA GLN A 14 5.91 7.30 7.16
C GLN A 14 4.96 8.33 6.56
N LYS A 15 3.71 8.33 7.00
CA LYS A 15 2.72 9.30 6.57
C LYS A 15 2.76 10.54 7.47
N ASN A 16 2.87 10.31 8.77
CA ASN A 16 3.02 11.34 9.78
C ASN A 16 3.61 10.70 11.03
N LYS A 17 3.66 11.43 12.13
CA LYS A 17 4.28 10.97 13.37
C LYS A 17 3.72 9.64 13.89
N PHE A 18 2.44 9.38 13.64
CA PHE A 18 1.74 8.23 14.23
C PHE A 18 1.34 7.18 13.21
N GLU A 19 1.37 7.51 11.92
CA GLU A 19 0.83 6.65 10.88
C GLU A 19 1.87 6.32 9.81
N GLU A 20 1.73 5.12 9.26
CA GLU A 20 2.63 4.58 8.26
C GLU A 20 1.81 3.98 7.14
N VAL A 21 2.23 4.20 5.89
CA VAL A 21 1.60 3.54 4.74
C VAL A 21 2.40 2.29 4.44
N ARG A 22 1.75 1.14 4.46
CA ARG A 22 2.37 -0.14 4.15
C ARG A 22 1.79 -0.72 2.87
N VAL A 23 2.68 -1.25 2.07
CA VAL A 23 2.32 -1.95 0.83
C VAL A 23 2.62 -3.43 1.04
N HIS A 24 1.63 -4.26 0.81
CA HIS A 24 1.71 -5.67 1.16
C HIS A 24 1.15 -6.52 0.02
N VAL A 25 1.83 -7.61 -0.28
CA VAL A 25 1.32 -8.63 -1.21
C VAL A 25 0.95 -9.84 -0.37
N LYS A 26 -0.29 -10.29 -0.47
CA LYS A 26 -0.77 -11.40 0.34
C LYS A 26 -1.79 -12.24 -0.41
N GLU A 27 -1.98 -13.47 0.06
CA GLU A 27 -3.06 -14.31 -0.41
C GLU A 27 -4.25 -14.20 0.51
N PHE A 28 -5.45 -14.15 -0.09
CA PHE A 28 -6.69 -14.19 0.66
C PHE A 28 -7.71 -15.01 -0.12
N LYS A 29 -8.15 -16.13 0.47
CA LYS A 29 -9.15 -17.01 -0.12
C LYS A 29 -8.83 -17.44 -1.55
N GLY A 30 -7.59 -17.80 -1.81
CA GLY A 30 -7.14 -18.24 -3.12
C GLY A 30 -6.79 -17.13 -4.11
N TYR A 31 -6.93 -15.88 -3.73
CA TYR A 31 -6.59 -14.74 -4.57
C TYR A 31 -5.31 -14.08 -4.09
N ASP A 32 -4.50 -13.64 -5.04
CA ASP A 32 -3.32 -12.85 -4.73
C ASP A 32 -3.70 -11.38 -4.78
N LEU A 33 -3.52 -10.70 -3.66
CA LEU A 33 -3.94 -9.31 -3.49
C LEU A 33 -2.75 -8.43 -3.19
N LEU A 34 -2.81 -7.21 -3.73
CA LEU A 34 -1.97 -6.14 -3.23
C LEU A 34 -2.81 -5.28 -2.28
N ASP A 35 -2.20 -4.88 -1.19
CA ASP A 35 -2.88 -4.09 -0.16
C ASP A 35 -2.03 -2.86 0.14
N ILE A 36 -2.63 -1.69 0.01
CA ILE A 36 -1.99 -0.42 0.34
C ILE A 36 -2.83 0.18 1.45
N ARG A 37 -2.24 0.29 2.65
CA ARG A 37 -3.05 0.59 3.83
C ARG A 37 -2.30 1.43 4.84
N VAL A 38 -3.05 2.30 5.52
CA VAL A 38 -2.52 3.06 6.64
C VAL A 38 -2.54 2.19 7.88
N TYR A 39 -1.39 2.14 8.56
CA TYR A 39 -1.24 1.51 9.87
C TYR A 39 -1.03 2.59 10.90
N THR A 40 -1.50 2.34 12.11
CA THR A 40 -1.36 3.29 13.21
C THR A 40 -0.98 2.56 14.49
N SER A 41 -0.35 3.28 15.40
CA SER A 41 -0.08 2.75 16.74
C SER A 41 -1.17 3.21 17.69
N THR A 42 -1.31 2.49 18.81
CA THR A 42 -2.24 2.86 19.87
C THR A 42 -1.46 3.42 21.07
N LYS A 43 -2.17 4.13 21.96
CA LYS A 43 -1.55 4.67 23.16
C LYS A 43 -1.08 3.55 24.09
N ASP A 44 -1.81 2.43 24.11
CA ASP A 44 -1.49 1.31 24.99
C ASP A 44 -0.29 0.51 24.50
N LYS A 45 -0.10 0.46 23.18
CA LYS A 45 1.00 -0.29 22.57
C LYS A 45 1.63 0.54 21.44
N PRO A 46 2.38 1.59 21.79
CA PRO A 46 2.94 2.48 20.77
C PRO A 46 3.95 1.81 19.84
N GLU A 47 4.53 0.70 20.23
CA GLU A 47 5.47 -0.08 19.41
C GLU A 47 4.76 -1.03 18.44
N GLU A 48 3.44 -1.21 18.60
CA GLU A 48 2.68 -2.13 17.76
C GLU A 48 1.83 -1.36 16.75
N MET A 49 2.05 -1.62 15.47
CA MET A 49 1.30 -0.99 14.39
C MET A 49 0.16 -1.89 13.98
N ILE A 50 -1.04 -1.33 13.92
CA ILE A 50 -2.24 -2.08 13.52
C ILE A 50 -2.84 -1.49 12.26
N PRO A 51 -3.43 -2.33 11.38
CA PRO A 51 -4.07 -1.84 10.16
C PRO A 51 -5.34 -1.08 10.48
N THR A 52 -5.64 -0.08 9.66
CA THR A 52 -6.88 0.67 9.73
C THR A 52 -7.75 0.39 8.51
N GLY A 53 -8.94 0.95 8.47
CA GLY A 53 -9.81 0.86 7.31
C GLY A 53 -9.38 1.76 6.15
N LYS A 54 -8.38 2.60 6.34
CA LYS A 54 -7.91 3.54 5.31
C LYS A 54 -6.94 2.85 4.37
N GLY A 55 -7.36 2.60 3.17
CA GLY A 55 -6.54 1.93 2.17
C GLY A 55 -7.38 1.22 1.14
N LEU A 56 -6.71 0.42 0.35
CA LEU A 56 -7.38 -0.37 -0.68
C LEU A 56 -6.71 -1.73 -0.83
N SER A 57 -7.50 -2.70 -1.27
CA SER A 57 -7.02 -4.02 -1.64
C SER A 57 -7.47 -4.30 -3.05
N LEU A 58 -6.56 -4.78 -3.89
CA LEU A 58 -6.84 -5.08 -5.28
C LEU A 58 -6.24 -6.43 -5.64
N ASN A 59 -6.89 -7.15 -6.56
CA ASN A 59 -6.26 -8.30 -7.16
C ASN A 59 -4.99 -7.83 -7.86
N VAL A 60 -3.92 -8.64 -7.81
CA VAL A 60 -2.63 -8.24 -8.40
C VAL A 60 -2.72 -8.00 -9.91
N SER A 61 -3.76 -8.52 -10.57
CA SER A 61 -3.98 -8.27 -12.00
C SER A 61 -4.23 -6.79 -12.31
N HIS A 62 -4.62 -6.01 -11.33
CA HIS A 62 -4.83 -4.57 -11.49
C HIS A 62 -3.54 -3.75 -11.37
N PHE A 63 -2.42 -4.39 -11.06
CA PHE A 63 -1.19 -3.65 -10.87
C PHE A 63 -0.77 -2.80 -12.07
N PRO A 64 -0.83 -3.31 -13.32
CA PRO A 64 -0.43 -2.47 -14.46
C PRO A 64 -1.23 -1.17 -14.56
N ASP A 65 -2.54 -1.24 -14.30
CA ASP A 65 -3.39 -0.06 -14.35
C ASP A 65 -3.09 0.89 -13.19
N LEU A 66 -2.87 0.34 -11.99
CA LEU A 66 -2.49 1.15 -10.83
C LEU A 66 -1.16 1.86 -11.07
N LYS A 67 -0.18 1.14 -11.60
CA LYS A 67 1.13 1.72 -11.92
C LYS A 67 0.99 2.86 -12.92
N LYS A 68 0.22 2.65 -13.97
CA LYS A 68 -0.01 3.67 -14.99
C LYS A 68 -0.65 4.92 -14.39
N ALA A 69 -1.66 4.73 -13.55
CA ALA A 69 -2.34 5.84 -12.90
C ALA A 69 -1.38 6.64 -12.00
N ILE A 70 -0.52 5.95 -11.26
CA ILE A 70 0.46 6.60 -10.40
C ILE A 70 1.49 7.38 -11.21
N LEU A 71 1.94 6.83 -12.33
CA LEU A 71 2.88 7.53 -13.20
C LEU A 71 2.25 8.77 -13.83
N GLU A 72 0.98 8.71 -14.22
CA GLU A 72 0.25 9.85 -14.73
C GLU A 72 0.04 10.91 -13.62
N LEU A 73 -0.20 10.46 -12.39
CA LEU A 73 -0.30 11.36 -11.24
C LEU A 73 1.01 12.13 -11.04
N GLU A 74 2.15 11.45 -11.20
CA GLU A 74 3.45 12.12 -11.08
C GLU A 74 3.56 13.27 -12.08
N THR A 75 3.15 13.05 -13.33
CA THR A 75 3.16 14.07 -14.36
C THR A 75 2.27 15.26 -13.97
N VAL A 76 1.07 14.99 -13.49
CA VAL A 76 0.14 16.04 -13.06
C VAL A 76 0.74 16.84 -11.90
N LEU A 77 1.37 16.16 -10.95
CA LEU A 77 1.98 16.84 -9.80
C LEU A 77 3.13 17.74 -10.23
N LYS A 78 3.93 17.30 -11.20
CA LYS A 78 5.03 18.12 -11.74
C LYS A 78 4.50 19.32 -12.53
N GLU A 79 3.48 19.11 -13.37
CA GLU A 79 2.88 20.19 -14.15
C GLU A 79 2.29 21.29 -13.26
N ASN A 80 1.76 20.90 -12.11
CA ASN A 80 1.17 21.85 -11.16
C ASN A 80 2.17 22.30 -10.09
N LYS A 81 3.43 21.96 -10.25
CA LYS A 81 4.53 22.39 -9.39
C LYS A 81 4.43 21.90 -7.93
N PHE A 82 3.79 20.76 -7.72
CA PHE A 82 3.80 20.10 -6.42
C PHE A 82 5.07 19.28 -6.22
N LEU A 83 5.71 18.87 -7.32
CA LEU A 83 6.99 18.16 -7.35
C LEU A 83 7.95 18.88 -8.27
N GLU A 84 9.25 18.71 -8.00
CA GLU A 84 10.33 19.21 -8.86
C GLU A 84 10.61 18.29 -10.02
#